data_d9e10476610d0ce07df3cd14f93382f6
#
_entry.id   d9e10476610d0ce07df3cd14f93382f6
#
_cell.length_a   1.000
_cell.length_b   1.000
_cell.length_c   1.000
_cell.angle_alpha   90.00
_cell.angle_beta   90.00
_cell.angle_gamma   90.00
#
_symmetry.space_group_name_H-M   'P 1'
#
loop_
_entity.id
_entity.type
_entity.pdbx_description
1 polymer ?
#
loop_
_entity_poly.entity_id
_entity_poly.type
_entity_poly.pdbx_seq_one_letter_code
_entity_poly.pdbx_strand_id
1 'polypeptide(L)'
;MSYFIKLSFLLGIFLFPGLTKASVIATKQYSDVTPFINRILINGDSVIFGPAKSGTQNSVISLNLELNYRYNNITFELSPSDSINYQFFLEGFDKEWSRWNQVSFKEYTNLHSGKYVFRIRYIISGNSGGETTLISFKVLPIWYLSHLALIIYVLLGGLIIWTLSDLLNLRFARKLFKLEQIINKRTEDLIIEKEKTEALLANVLPKNTASEIMEKGKATKIKYNFVTVLFSDIQGFTKIAEEMNPEILIDELDKFFFYFDSVVEKFGIEKIKTIGDAYMCAGGIPEKNRTNPVEVILAALEMKSYMKKLKESSEIEGMKYWDIRIGIHTGTVVAGVVGQKKLSYDIWGDTVNTASRMESSGEAGKINISGTTYEFVREFFDCEYRGKMPVKYKGELEMYFVNGIIPGLRNEDGTPNRKFLVKMQMIKLQDIEEMIIKLFDEEAPPNLYFHNSVMVKSICNQVELIAKAEKLPDEEFIILKLASVFLLSGYITDYEKPMEASLRLAEEILPGYGFTQHDVDSTKTIIRNSFFNKRESLSDSILHDARYDYLGRVDYLKLIERLLREQTEYGKHSDRKTRIDSLLKDLSDHEFITDAARKLRNVPSSDQIAGLQLQGE
;
A
#
# COMPACT_ATOMS: atom_id res chain seq x y z
N MET A 1 32.37 1.45 -22.24
CA MET A 1 33.50 1.40 -23.20
C MET A 1 34.81 1.84 -22.53
N SER A 2 35.06 1.44 -21.30
CA SER A 2 36.28 1.81 -20.53
C SER A 2 36.85 0.64 -19.71
N TYR A 3 36.53 -0.61 -20.03
CA TYR A 3 37.01 -1.80 -19.33
C TYR A 3 37.80 -2.77 -20.25
N PHE A 4 37.98 -2.44 -21.52
CA PHE A 4 38.66 -3.34 -22.49
C PHE A 4 40.15 -3.05 -22.68
N ILE A 5 40.72 -2.02 -22.04
CA ILE A 5 42.13 -1.59 -22.26
C ILE A 5 43.07 -2.06 -21.13
N LYS A 6 42.60 -2.67 -20.05
CA LYS A 6 43.48 -3.13 -18.95
C LYS A 6 43.85 -4.62 -18.97
N LEU A 7 43.36 -5.39 -19.94
CA LEU A 7 43.67 -6.85 -20.02
C LEU A 7 44.80 -7.20 -20.99
N SER A 8 45.36 -6.22 -21.71
CA SER A 8 46.41 -6.45 -22.70
C SER A 8 47.84 -6.29 -22.16
N PHE A 9 48.02 -5.94 -20.89
CA PHE A 9 49.36 -5.64 -20.33
C PHE A 9 49.89 -6.74 -19.36
N LEU A 10 49.16 -7.83 -19.11
CA LEU A 10 49.58 -8.89 -18.18
C LEU A 10 49.99 -10.20 -18.85
N LEU A 11 50.01 -10.25 -20.18
CA LEU A 11 50.41 -11.44 -20.97
C LEU A 11 51.79 -11.37 -21.61
N GLY A 12 52.60 -10.37 -21.27
CA GLY A 12 53.86 -10.03 -21.96
C GLY A 12 55.16 -10.37 -21.22
N ILE A 13 55.12 -11.00 -20.03
CA ILE A 13 56.35 -11.27 -19.28
C ILE A 13 56.33 -12.71 -18.75
N PHE A 14 56.49 -13.68 -19.61
CA PHE A 14 57.00 -15.00 -19.24
C PHE A 14 57.55 -15.74 -20.47
N LEU A 15 58.66 -15.17 -21.01
CA LEU A 15 59.53 -15.88 -21.91
C LEU A 15 60.97 -15.77 -21.37
N PHE A 16 61.48 -16.96 -20.94
CA PHE A 16 62.88 -17.31 -20.65
C PHE A 16 63.49 -16.91 -19.29
N PRO A 17 64.16 -17.84 -18.61
CA PRO A 17 65.48 -18.28 -19.07
C PRO A 17 65.79 -19.78 -18.87
N GLY A 18 66.46 -20.38 -19.82
CA GLY A 18 67.32 -21.50 -19.58
C GLY A 18 68.73 -20.96 -19.27
N LEU A 19 69.10 -20.90 -18.04
CA LEU A 19 70.49 -20.75 -17.64
C LEU A 19 70.79 -21.70 -16.48
N THR A 20 71.47 -22.78 -16.80
CA THR A 20 72.07 -23.70 -15.84
C THR A 20 73.14 -22.96 -15.04
N LYS A 21 72.91 -22.75 -13.75
CA LYS A 21 73.94 -22.27 -12.83
C LYS A 21 74.73 -23.50 -12.32
N ALA A 22 75.92 -23.68 -12.82
CA ALA A 22 76.89 -24.62 -12.24
C ALA A 22 77.82 -23.84 -11.28
N SER A 23 77.75 -24.15 -10.01
CA SER A 23 78.77 -23.70 -9.07
C SER A 23 79.72 -24.80 -8.70
N VAL A 24 80.98 -24.54 -8.96
CA VAL A 24 82.07 -25.51 -8.68
C VAL A 24 82.72 -25.21 -7.33
N ILE A 25 82.62 -26.15 -6.38
CA ILE A 25 83.38 -26.05 -5.12
C ILE A 25 84.37 -27.24 -5.11
N ALA A 26 85.65 -26.91 -5.08
CA ALA A 26 86.74 -27.91 -5.08
C ALA A 26 87.19 -28.22 -3.66
N THR A 27 87.25 -29.53 -3.28
CA THR A 27 87.95 -29.98 -2.06
C THR A 27 88.63 -31.33 -2.21
N LYS A 28 89.91 -31.30 -1.91
CA LYS A 28 90.85 -32.32 -1.37
C LYS A 28 91.37 -33.48 -2.22
N GLN A 29 92.70 -33.48 -2.36
CA GLN A 29 93.60 -34.52 -2.94
C GLN A 29 93.48 -35.87 -2.24
N TYR A 30 93.39 -36.91 -3.06
CA TYR A 30 93.81 -38.28 -2.72
C TYR A 30 94.61 -38.89 -3.86
N SER A 31 95.64 -39.61 -3.49
CA SER A 31 96.63 -40.20 -4.35
C SER A 31 96.17 -41.53 -5.01
N ASP A 32 96.62 -41.70 -6.24
CA ASP A 32 96.77 -42.89 -7.06
C ASP A 32 95.60 -43.90 -7.27
N VAL A 33 95.09 -43.89 -8.51
CA VAL A 33 94.26 -44.92 -9.16
C VAL A 33 92.81 -45.04 -8.60
N THR A 34 92.17 -43.98 -8.35
CA THR A 34 90.71 -43.99 -8.24
C THR A 34 90.09 -43.60 -9.57
N PRO A 35 89.04 -44.31 -10.03
CA PRO A 35 88.36 -43.92 -11.26
C PRO A 35 87.69 -42.58 -11.12
N PHE A 36 87.90 -41.71 -12.07
CA PHE A 36 87.25 -40.34 -12.09
C PHE A 36 86.38 -40.21 -13.33
N ILE A 37 85.38 -39.32 -13.28
CA ILE A 37 84.53 -39.04 -14.42
C ILE A 37 85.33 -38.25 -15.46
N ASN A 38 85.45 -38.87 -16.66
CA ASN A 38 86.12 -38.24 -17.80
C ASN A 38 85.19 -37.22 -18.47
N ARG A 39 83.96 -37.58 -18.69
CA ARG A 39 82.91 -36.64 -19.18
C ARG A 39 81.51 -37.07 -18.82
N ILE A 40 80.59 -36.12 -18.80
CA ILE A 40 79.16 -36.31 -18.62
C ILE A 40 78.47 -35.77 -19.85
N LEU A 41 77.70 -36.66 -20.51
CA LEU A 41 76.87 -36.28 -21.65
C LEU A 41 75.43 -36.24 -21.27
N ILE A 42 74.73 -35.27 -21.80
CA ILE A 42 73.29 -35.19 -21.67
C ILE A 42 72.63 -35.34 -23.02
N ASN A 43 71.59 -36.21 -23.08
CA ASN A 43 70.86 -36.56 -24.29
C ASN A 43 71.82 -37.04 -25.46
N GLY A 44 72.95 -37.59 -25.11
CA GLY A 44 73.91 -38.17 -26.04
C GLY A 44 74.95 -37.23 -26.68
N ASP A 45 74.61 -35.92 -26.77
CA ASP A 45 75.43 -34.98 -27.57
C ASP A 45 75.99 -33.83 -26.74
N SER A 46 75.35 -33.41 -25.63
CA SER A 46 75.78 -32.24 -24.90
C SER A 46 76.72 -32.61 -23.76
N VAL A 47 77.93 -32.14 -23.83
CA VAL A 47 78.93 -32.34 -22.78
C VAL A 47 78.78 -31.27 -21.70
N ILE A 48 78.42 -31.69 -20.50
CA ILE A 48 78.36 -30.77 -19.32
C ILE A 48 79.69 -30.74 -18.60
N PHE A 49 80.36 -31.82 -18.58
CA PHE A 49 81.66 -31.95 -17.93
C PHE A 49 82.62 -32.70 -18.85
N GLY A 50 83.86 -32.25 -19.00
CA GLY A 50 84.93 -32.92 -19.78
C GLY A 50 86.30 -32.48 -19.30
N PRO A 51 87.38 -33.13 -19.70
CA PRO A 51 88.66 -32.79 -19.17
C PRO A 51 89.06 -31.38 -19.51
N ALA A 52 89.36 -30.63 -18.46
CA ALA A 52 89.98 -29.30 -18.62
C ALA A 52 91.30 -29.47 -19.30
N LYS A 53 91.59 -28.74 -20.38
CA LYS A 53 92.90 -28.69 -21.00
C LYS A 53 93.88 -28.14 -19.98
N SER A 54 94.87 -29.03 -19.65
CA SER A 54 96.08 -28.80 -18.82
C SER A 54 95.91 -28.90 -17.27
N GLY A 55 96.46 -29.96 -16.81
CA GLY A 55 97.40 -29.99 -15.67
C GLY A 55 96.85 -29.72 -14.27
N THR A 56 95.88 -30.45 -13.80
CA THR A 56 95.81 -30.84 -12.36
C THR A 56 94.99 -32.13 -12.23
N GLN A 57 95.69 -33.18 -11.91
CA GLN A 57 95.11 -34.50 -11.52
C GLN A 57 94.45 -34.31 -10.15
N ASN A 58 93.33 -35.02 -9.96
CA ASN A 58 92.68 -35.37 -8.67
C ASN A 58 91.92 -34.29 -7.92
N SER A 59 90.70 -34.07 -8.29
CA SER A 59 89.74 -33.55 -7.38
C SER A 59 88.38 -34.26 -7.59
N VAL A 60 87.82 -34.80 -6.49
CA VAL A 60 86.37 -35.20 -6.45
C VAL A 60 85.54 -33.97 -6.64
N ILE A 61 84.86 -33.91 -7.77
CA ILE A 61 84.02 -32.73 -8.07
C ILE A 61 82.61 -33.05 -7.59
N SER A 62 82.18 -32.37 -6.52
CA SER A 62 80.78 -32.35 -6.18
C SER A 62 80.05 -31.26 -7.04
N LEU A 63 79.58 -31.68 -8.21
CA LEU A 63 78.73 -30.85 -9.04
C LEU A 63 77.30 -30.95 -8.54
N ASN A 64 76.75 -29.87 -7.97
CA ASN A 64 75.29 -29.75 -7.80
C ASN A 64 74.67 -29.34 -9.16
N LEU A 65 74.35 -30.32 -9.96
CA LEU A 65 73.81 -30.13 -11.29
C LEU A 65 72.28 -30.17 -11.22
N GLU A 66 71.61 -29.03 -11.55
CA GLU A 66 70.16 -28.99 -11.74
C GLU A 66 69.85 -29.11 -13.24
N LEU A 67 69.13 -30.18 -13.62
CA LEU A 67 68.79 -30.47 -15.02
C LEU A 67 67.30 -30.19 -15.24
N ASN A 68 67.00 -29.50 -16.32
CA ASN A 68 65.63 -29.36 -16.75
C ASN A 68 65.11 -30.76 -17.22
N TYR A 69 63.82 -31.03 -16.98
CA TYR A 69 63.16 -32.30 -17.36
C TYR A 69 63.44 -32.77 -18.81
N ARG A 70 63.70 -31.81 -19.70
CA ARG A 70 64.07 -32.13 -21.11
C ARG A 70 65.43 -32.86 -21.24
N TYR A 71 66.30 -32.82 -20.24
CA TYR A 71 67.60 -33.33 -20.18
C TYR A 71 67.67 -34.57 -19.24
N ASN A 72 66.82 -35.54 -19.49
CA ASN A 72 66.57 -36.65 -18.60
C ASN A 72 67.37 -37.97 -19.02
N ASN A 73 68.22 -37.85 -20.01
CA ASN A 73 69.15 -38.90 -20.37
C ASN A 73 70.56 -38.43 -20.07
N ILE A 74 71.26 -39.19 -19.25
CA ILE A 74 72.62 -38.85 -18.78
C ILE A 74 73.54 -40.04 -19.01
N THR A 75 74.69 -39.79 -19.63
CA THR A 75 75.78 -40.81 -19.78
C THR A 75 76.97 -40.33 -18.98
N PHE A 76 77.46 -41.19 -18.09
CA PHE A 76 78.65 -40.97 -17.31
C PHE A 76 79.78 -41.80 -17.98
N GLU A 77 80.86 -41.17 -18.42
CA GLU A 77 82.03 -41.79 -18.92
C GLU A 77 83.17 -41.61 -17.93
N LEU A 78 83.74 -42.70 -17.52
CA LEU A 78 84.91 -42.77 -16.65
C LEU A 78 86.20 -42.84 -17.43
N SER A 79 87.32 -42.61 -16.77
CA SER A 79 88.64 -42.79 -17.39
C SER A 79 88.82 -44.25 -17.81
N PRO A 80 89.11 -44.54 -19.06
CA PRO A 80 89.30 -45.94 -19.53
C PRO A 80 90.53 -46.55 -18.88
N SER A 81 90.39 -47.80 -18.42
CA SER A 81 91.51 -48.61 -17.90
C SER A 81 91.16 -50.07 -18.05
N ASP A 82 91.97 -50.81 -18.75
CA ASP A 82 91.80 -52.25 -19.04
C ASP A 82 92.01 -53.16 -17.80
N SER A 83 92.43 -52.60 -16.69
CA SER A 83 92.70 -53.31 -15.43
C SER A 83 91.64 -53.13 -14.35
N ILE A 84 90.50 -52.37 -14.61
CA ILE A 84 89.47 -52.03 -13.64
C ILE A 84 88.12 -52.63 -14.10
N ASN A 85 87.46 -53.33 -13.16
CA ASN A 85 86.05 -53.70 -13.29
C ASN A 85 85.18 -52.75 -12.46
N TYR A 86 84.06 -52.34 -13.03
CA TYR A 86 83.15 -51.37 -12.46
C TYR A 86 81.79 -51.99 -12.15
N GLN A 87 81.14 -51.50 -11.07
CA GLN A 87 79.70 -51.56 -10.80
C GLN A 87 79.19 -50.16 -10.68
N PHE A 88 78.05 -49.93 -11.27
CA PHE A 88 77.37 -48.63 -11.24
C PHE A 88 76.10 -48.72 -10.44
N PHE A 89 75.79 -47.61 -9.71
CA PHE A 89 74.58 -47.48 -8.97
C PHE A 89 74.15 -46.01 -9.00
N LEU A 90 72.93 -45.75 -9.48
CA LEU A 90 72.34 -44.45 -9.43
C LEU A 90 71.25 -44.45 -8.34
N GLU A 91 71.59 -43.89 -7.17
CA GLU A 91 70.68 -43.76 -6.08
C GLU A 91 69.50 -42.88 -6.51
N GLY A 92 68.26 -43.29 -6.26
CA GLY A 92 67.04 -42.67 -6.76
C GLY A 92 66.49 -43.25 -8.05
N PHE A 93 67.28 -44.19 -8.73
CA PHE A 93 66.87 -44.88 -9.95
C PHE A 93 67.05 -46.37 -9.88
N ASP A 94 68.29 -46.82 -9.55
CA ASP A 94 68.64 -48.26 -9.50
C ASP A 94 68.15 -48.85 -8.15
N LYS A 95 67.66 -50.08 -8.18
CA LYS A 95 67.34 -50.88 -6.99
C LYS A 95 68.52 -51.63 -6.45
N GLU A 96 69.45 -52.09 -7.37
CA GLU A 96 70.60 -52.87 -7.03
C GLU A 96 71.81 -52.43 -7.90
N TRP A 97 73.02 -52.74 -7.42
CA TRP A 97 74.25 -52.50 -8.19
C TRP A 97 74.24 -53.24 -9.53
N SER A 98 74.80 -52.64 -10.59
CA SER A 98 75.01 -53.33 -11.87
C SER A 98 75.94 -54.54 -11.70
N ARG A 99 75.92 -55.46 -12.67
CA ARG A 99 76.91 -56.53 -12.70
C ARG A 99 78.31 -55.97 -12.96
N TRP A 100 79.35 -56.66 -12.45
CA TRP A 100 80.73 -56.30 -12.71
C TRP A 100 81.03 -56.37 -14.23
N ASN A 101 81.58 -55.27 -14.76
CA ASN A 101 81.99 -55.23 -16.17
C ASN A 101 83.18 -54.28 -16.35
N GLN A 102 83.90 -54.38 -17.49
CA GLN A 102 85.01 -53.51 -17.83
C GLN A 102 84.62 -52.26 -18.62
N VAL A 103 83.30 -52.08 -18.87
CA VAL A 103 82.80 -50.95 -19.60
C VAL A 103 82.95 -49.71 -18.74
N SER A 104 83.63 -48.68 -19.22
CA SER A 104 83.92 -47.43 -18.52
C SER A 104 82.88 -46.38 -18.72
N PHE A 105 81.67 -46.69 -19.19
CA PHE A 105 80.59 -45.80 -19.29
C PHE A 105 79.25 -46.39 -18.84
N LYS A 106 78.32 -45.56 -18.39
CA LYS A 106 76.95 -45.95 -18.02
C LYS A 106 75.99 -44.90 -18.45
N GLU A 107 74.96 -45.27 -19.20
CA GLU A 107 73.88 -44.42 -19.61
C GLU A 107 72.63 -44.69 -18.76
N TYR A 108 71.98 -43.62 -18.35
CA TYR A 108 70.66 -43.60 -17.70
C TYR A 108 69.72 -42.78 -18.53
N THR A 109 68.62 -43.37 -18.96
CA THR A 109 67.62 -42.72 -19.82
C THR A 109 66.31 -42.57 -19.10
N ASN A 110 65.54 -41.56 -19.48
CA ASN A 110 64.17 -41.27 -18.98
C ASN A 110 64.11 -41.09 -17.45
N LEU A 111 65.06 -40.34 -16.93
CA LEU A 111 65.06 -39.97 -15.51
C LEU A 111 63.85 -39.06 -15.15
N HIS A 112 63.11 -39.44 -14.14
CA HIS A 112 61.98 -38.63 -13.62
C HIS A 112 62.48 -37.43 -12.79
N SER A 113 61.60 -36.49 -12.48
CA SER A 113 61.97 -35.42 -11.58
C SER A 113 62.31 -35.98 -10.19
N GLY A 114 63.49 -35.62 -9.70
CA GLY A 114 64.02 -36.20 -8.45
C GLY A 114 65.44 -35.80 -8.19
N LYS A 115 65.99 -36.23 -7.06
CA LYS A 115 67.41 -36.11 -6.72
C LYS A 115 68.07 -37.44 -6.94
N TYR A 116 69.22 -37.43 -7.57
CA TYR A 116 69.98 -38.62 -7.93
C TYR A 116 71.41 -38.46 -7.47
N VAL A 117 72.02 -39.62 -7.04
CA VAL A 117 73.43 -39.64 -6.64
C VAL A 117 74.07 -40.83 -7.37
N PHE A 118 75.07 -40.56 -8.26
CA PHE A 118 75.76 -41.53 -8.99
C PHE A 118 76.95 -42.06 -8.21
N ARG A 119 77.01 -43.39 -7.97
CA ARG A 119 77.99 -44.08 -7.19
C ARG A 119 78.62 -45.21 -8.07
N ILE A 120 79.91 -45.48 -7.87
CA ILE A 120 80.60 -46.59 -8.49
C ILE A 120 81.33 -47.42 -7.46
N ARG A 121 81.39 -48.71 -7.72
CA ARG A 121 82.32 -49.62 -7.08
C ARG A 121 83.30 -50.05 -8.12
N TYR A 122 84.57 -50.25 -7.76
CA TYR A 122 85.61 -50.68 -8.69
C TYR A 122 86.56 -51.70 -8.02
N ILE A 123 87.10 -52.60 -8.81
CA ILE A 123 88.10 -53.59 -8.41
C ILE A 123 89.21 -53.52 -9.42
N ILE A 124 90.44 -53.38 -8.93
CA ILE A 124 91.66 -53.39 -9.75
C ILE A 124 92.28 -54.79 -9.70
N SER A 125 92.78 -55.29 -10.87
CA SER A 125 93.44 -56.59 -10.97
C SER A 125 94.66 -56.58 -10.02
N GLY A 126 94.53 -57.23 -8.84
CA GLY A 126 95.63 -57.31 -7.87
C GLY A 126 95.28 -57.00 -6.41
N ASN A 127 93.99 -56.92 -6.05
CA ASN A 127 93.48 -56.88 -4.65
C ASN A 127 93.16 -55.57 -3.99
N SER A 128 92.97 -54.46 -4.69
CA SER A 128 92.44 -53.23 -4.07
C SER A 128 91.15 -52.78 -4.82
N GLY A 129 90.09 -52.67 -4.11
CA GLY A 129 88.76 -52.15 -4.57
C GLY A 129 88.18 -51.09 -3.65
N GLY A 130 87.29 -50.29 -4.15
CA GLY A 130 86.64 -49.21 -3.38
C GLY A 130 85.27 -48.86 -3.90
N GLU A 131 84.56 -48.11 -3.09
CA GLU A 131 83.31 -47.46 -3.47
C GLU A 131 83.48 -45.94 -3.38
N THR A 132 83.02 -45.24 -4.39
CA THR A 132 83.08 -43.77 -4.34
C THR A 132 81.80 -43.16 -4.91
N THR A 133 81.38 -42.08 -4.29
CA THR A 133 80.27 -41.20 -4.80
C THR A 133 80.90 -40.18 -5.73
N LEU A 134 80.43 -40.15 -6.97
CA LEU A 134 81.05 -39.28 -7.96
C LEU A 134 80.33 -37.97 -8.16
N ILE A 135 78.96 -38.01 -8.22
CA ILE A 135 78.17 -36.81 -8.49
C ILE A 135 76.76 -36.90 -7.95
N SER A 136 76.21 -35.76 -7.50
CA SER A 136 74.82 -35.63 -7.22
C SER A 136 74.18 -34.60 -8.17
N PHE A 137 72.97 -34.91 -8.62
CA PHE A 137 72.26 -34.05 -9.52
C PHE A 137 70.74 -34.10 -9.24
N LYS A 138 70.00 -33.10 -9.74
CA LYS A 138 68.57 -33.02 -9.58
C LYS A 138 67.90 -32.77 -10.91
N VAL A 139 66.85 -33.53 -11.23
CA VAL A 139 66.00 -33.31 -12.41
C VAL A 139 64.75 -32.55 -11.95
N LEU A 140 64.55 -31.38 -12.54
CA LEU A 140 63.43 -30.52 -12.19
C LEU A 140 62.13 -31.02 -12.79
N PRO A 141 60.98 -30.83 -12.10
CA PRO A 141 59.68 -31.17 -12.68
C PRO A 141 59.30 -30.25 -13.84
N ILE A 142 58.33 -30.72 -14.65
CA ILE A 142 57.76 -29.97 -15.76
C ILE A 142 57.06 -28.73 -15.17
N TRP A 143 57.33 -27.54 -15.72
CA TRP A 143 56.86 -26.26 -15.15
C TRP A 143 55.34 -26.14 -14.99
N TYR A 144 54.55 -26.71 -15.92
CA TYR A 144 53.09 -26.66 -15.87
C TYR A 144 52.46 -27.66 -14.88
N LEU A 145 53.23 -28.58 -14.33
CA LEU A 145 52.87 -29.50 -13.23
C LEU A 145 53.45 -29.04 -11.88
N SER A 146 54.12 -27.88 -11.85
CA SER A 146 54.66 -27.35 -10.63
C SER A 146 53.53 -26.86 -9.69
N HIS A 147 53.75 -26.88 -8.38
CA HIS A 147 52.77 -26.37 -7.41
C HIS A 147 52.34 -24.93 -7.69
N LEU A 148 53.25 -24.12 -8.22
CA LEU A 148 52.93 -22.73 -8.56
C LEU A 148 51.98 -22.62 -9.77
N ALA A 149 52.16 -23.48 -10.80
CA ALA A 149 51.25 -23.55 -11.93
C ALA A 149 49.84 -24.00 -11.50
N LEU A 150 49.76 -24.97 -10.58
CA LEU A 150 48.51 -25.48 -10.06
C LEU A 150 47.72 -24.39 -9.28
N ILE A 151 48.40 -23.59 -8.48
CA ILE A 151 47.81 -22.42 -7.81
C ILE A 151 47.28 -21.42 -8.83
N ILE A 152 48.05 -21.13 -9.90
CA ILE A 152 47.62 -20.20 -10.96
C ILE A 152 46.36 -20.74 -11.66
N TYR A 153 46.27 -22.05 -11.93
CA TYR A 153 45.09 -22.65 -12.57
C TYR A 153 43.83 -22.52 -11.67
N VAL A 154 43.98 -22.73 -10.36
CA VAL A 154 42.87 -22.56 -9.41
C VAL A 154 42.40 -21.08 -9.37
N LEU A 155 43.34 -20.15 -9.33
CA LEU A 155 43.00 -18.72 -9.34
C LEU A 155 42.32 -18.27 -10.63
N LEU A 156 42.82 -18.73 -11.79
CA LEU A 156 42.22 -18.48 -13.10
C LEU A 156 40.82 -19.09 -13.21
N GLY A 157 40.65 -20.34 -12.75
CA GLY A 157 39.34 -20.97 -12.69
C GLY A 157 38.34 -20.22 -11.81
N GLY A 158 38.78 -19.79 -10.63
CA GLY A 158 38.00 -18.96 -9.73
C GLY A 158 37.60 -17.63 -10.38
N LEU A 159 38.52 -16.95 -11.07
CA LEU A 159 38.25 -15.69 -11.77
C LEU A 159 37.22 -15.89 -12.91
N ILE A 160 37.33 -16.98 -13.67
CA ILE A 160 36.35 -17.29 -14.74
C ILE A 160 34.97 -17.54 -14.17
N ILE A 161 34.86 -18.30 -13.08
CA ILE A 161 33.58 -18.57 -12.41
C ILE A 161 32.99 -17.28 -11.88
N TRP A 162 33.79 -16.44 -11.25
CA TRP A 162 33.34 -15.14 -10.71
C TRP A 162 32.83 -14.21 -11.82
N THR A 163 33.57 -14.05 -12.92
CA THR A 163 33.16 -13.20 -14.06
C THR A 163 31.90 -13.72 -14.74
N LEU A 164 31.78 -15.07 -14.88
CA LEU A 164 30.57 -15.66 -15.44
C LEU A 164 29.36 -15.47 -14.55
N SER A 165 29.52 -15.62 -13.22
CA SER A 165 28.48 -15.38 -12.24
C SER A 165 28.03 -13.92 -12.28
N ASP A 166 28.96 -12.96 -12.32
CA ASP A 166 28.64 -11.54 -12.39
C ASP A 166 27.88 -11.16 -13.70
N LEU A 167 28.32 -11.71 -14.83
CA LEU A 167 27.61 -11.57 -16.10
C LEU A 167 26.18 -12.14 -16.07
N LEU A 168 25.99 -13.29 -15.43
CA LEU A 168 24.67 -13.87 -15.27
C LEU A 168 23.79 -13.02 -14.37
N ASN A 169 24.33 -12.55 -13.24
CA ASN A 169 23.61 -11.66 -12.32
C ASN A 169 23.17 -10.35 -13.01
N LEU A 170 24.06 -9.75 -13.80
CA LEU A 170 23.73 -8.56 -14.59
C LEU A 170 22.61 -8.83 -15.62
N ARG A 171 22.62 -9.99 -16.25
CA ARG A 171 21.54 -10.39 -17.18
C ARG A 171 20.22 -10.62 -16.46
N PHE A 172 20.25 -11.27 -15.30
CA PHE A 172 19.07 -11.47 -14.45
C PHE A 172 18.51 -10.14 -13.96
N ALA A 173 19.35 -9.26 -13.43
CA ALA A 173 18.94 -7.92 -12.97
C ALA A 173 18.27 -7.10 -14.10
N ARG A 174 18.85 -7.13 -15.32
CA ARG A 174 18.23 -6.44 -16.46
C ARG A 174 16.88 -7.05 -16.88
N LYS A 175 16.74 -8.38 -16.79
CA LYS A 175 15.46 -9.05 -17.08
C LYS A 175 14.40 -8.69 -16.03
N LEU A 176 14.78 -8.73 -14.74
CA LEU A 176 13.88 -8.33 -13.64
C LEU A 176 13.42 -6.89 -13.79
N PHE A 177 14.35 -5.96 -14.04
CA PHE A 177 14.00 -4.55 -14.25
C PHE A 177 13.05 -4.34 -15.44
N LYS A 178 13.28 -5.04 -16.57
CA LYS A 178 12.36 -4.99 -17.71
C LYS A 178 10.98 -5.56 -17.38
N LEU A 179 10.95 -6.67 -16.63
CA LEU A 179 9.70 -7.29 -16.22
C LEU A 179 8.91 -6.37 -15.28
N GLU A 180 9.59 -5.74 -14.33
CA GLU A 180 9.01 -4.75 -13.42
C GLU A 180 8.42 -3.54 -14.18
N GLN A 181 9.14 -3.01 -15.16
CA GLN A 181 8.62 -1.96 -16.02
C GLN A 181 7.37 -2.39 -16.81
N ILE A 182 7.37 -3.62 -17.33
CA ILE A 182 6.20 -4.16 -18.05
C ILE A 182 5.02 -4.33 -17.11
N ILE A 183 5.25 -4.86 -15.90
CA ILE A 183 4.21 -5.03 -14.89
C ILE A 183 3.64 -3.67 -14.50
N ASN A 184 4.49 -2.69 -14.16
CA ASN A 184 4.05 -1.34 -13.78
C ASN A 184 3.23 -0.69 -14.89
N LYS A 185 3.70 -0.76 -16.14
CA LYS A 185 2.97 -0.22 -17.29
C LYS A 185 1.61 -0.93 -17.49
N ARG A 186 1.59 -2.26 -17.40
CA ARG A 186 0.34 -3.02 -17.53
C ARG A 186 -0.64 -2.74 -16.40
N THR A 187 -0.12 -2.55 -15.18
CA THR A 187 -0.94 -2.17 -14.02
C THR A 187 -1.54 -0.77 -14.23
N GLU A 188 -0.73 0.19 -14.71
CA GLU A 188 -1.19 1.53 -15.04
C GLU A 188 -2.27 1.52 -16.15
N ASP A 189 -2.01 0.79 -17.25
CA ASP A 189 -2.97 0.62 -18.35
C ASP A 189 -4.30 0.02 -17.85
N LEU A 190 -4.23 -1.01 -16.96
CA LEU A 190 -5.43 -1.64 -16.38
C LEU A 190 -6.18 -0.70 -15.43
N ILE A 191 -5.49 0.13 -14.64
CA ILE A 191 -6.14 1.14 -13.79
C ILE A 191 -6.89 2.15 -14.67
N ILE A 192 -6.25 2.67 -15.71
CA ILE A 192 -6.88 3.63 -16.64
C ILE A 192 -8.10 3.01 -17.34
N GLU A 193 -8.00 1.75 -17.78
CA GLU A 193 -9.11 1.05 -18.43
C GLU A 193 -10.26 0.77 -17.45
N LYS A 194 -9.92 0.42 -16.20
CA LYS A 194 -10.90 0.27 -15.12
C LYS A 194 -11.61 1.60 -14.84
N GLU A 195 -10.87 2.69 -14.65
CA GLU A 195 -11.45 4.02 -14.41
C GLU A 195 -12.35 4.48 -15.56
N LYS A 196 -11.96 4.24 -16.80
CA LYS A 196 -12.82 4.55 -17.97
C LYS A 196 -14.10 3.73 -17.96
N THR A 197 -14.00 2.45 -17.61
CA THR A 197 -15.17 1.56 -17.55
C THR A 197 -16.10 1.97 -16.41
N GLU A 198 -15.54 2.32 -15.24
CA GLU A 198 -16.29 2.85 -14.10
C GLU A 198 -16.98 4.18 -14.45
N ALA A 199 -16.29 5.09 -15.12
CA ALA A 199 -16.85 6.35 -15.56
C ALA A 199 -18.01 6.16 -16.57
N LEU A 200 -17.87 5.23 -17.51
CA LEU A 200 -18.94 4.91 -18.46
C LEU A 200 -20.15 4.28 -17.77
N LEU A 201 -19.94 3.39 -16.82
CA LEU A 201 -21.02 2.78 -16.05
C LEU A 201 -21.69 3.80 -15.12
N ALA A 202 -20.92 4.73 -14.53
CA ALA A 202 -21.44 5.79 -13.67
C ALA A 202 -22.35 6.79 -14.40
N ASN A 203 -22.26 6.88 -15.73
CA ASN A 203 -23.20 7.65 -16.56
C ASN A 203 -24.58 7.00 -16.69
N VAL A 204 -24.71 5.71 -16.37
CA VAL A 204 -25.95 4.93 -16.55
C VAL A 204 -26.48 4.38 -15.23
N LEU A 205 -25.61 4.20 -14.23
CA LEU A 205 -25.92 3.59 -12.94
C LEU A 205 -25.31 4.41 -11.79
N PRO A 206 -25.94 4.45 -10.60
CA PRO A 206 -25.31 5.03 -9.42
C PRO A 206 -23.96 4.39 -9.12
N LYS A 207 -22.96 5.18 -8.69
CA LYS A 207 -21.57 4.75 -8.50
C LYS A 207 -21.44 3.45 -7.69
N ASN A 208 -22.11 3.37 -6.54
CA ASN A 208 -22.09 2.19 -5.68
C ASN A 208 -22.64 0.95 -6.36
N THR A 209 -23.69 1.11 -7.18
CA THR A 209 -24.31 0.04 -7.96
C THR A 209 -23.42 -0.42 -9.11
N ALA A 210 -22.74 0.52 -9.77
CA ALA A 210 -21.77 0.23 -10.82
C ALA A 210 -20.59 -0.58 -10.29
N SER A 211 -20.02 -0.17 -9.14
CA SER A 211 -18.92 -0.90 -8.48
C SER A 211 -19.35 -2.32 -8.07
N GLU A 212 -20.55 -2.48 -7.51
CA GLU A 212 -21.07 -3.81 -7.13
C GLU A 212 -21.23 -4.74 -8.34
N ILE A 213 -21.71 -4.22 -9.48
CA ILE A 213 -21.83 -5.00 -10.72
C ILE A 213 -20.45 -5.41 -11.24
N MET A 214 -19.45 -4.53 -11.18
CA MET A 214 -18.09 -4.84 -11.61
C MET A 214 -17.44 -5.92 -10.74
N GLU A 215 -17.67 -5.88 -9.41
CA GLU A 215 -17.09 -6.84 -8.49
C GLU A 215 -17.82 -8.18 -8.46
N LYS A 216 -19.16 -8.16 -8.44
CA LYS A 216 -20.02 -9.35 -8.21
C LYS A 216 -20.78 -9.82 -9.44
N GLY A 217 -20.70 -9.09 -10.56
CA GLY A 217 -21.46 -9.39 -11.78
C GLY A 217 -22.97 -9.13 -11.68
N LYS A 218 -23.47 -8.63 -10.56
CA LYS A 218 -24.89 -8.32 -10.32
C LYS A 218 -25.03 -7.26 -9.24
N ALA A 219 -26.10 -6.46 -9.31
CA ALA A 219 -26.45 -5.52 -8.26
C ALA A 219 -27.49 -6.11 -7.30
N THR A 220 -27.35 -5.79 -6.03
CA THR A 220 -28.29 -6.16 -4.97
C THR A 220 -29.49 -5.21 -5.00
N LYS A 221 -30.70 -5.74 -4.86
CA LYS A 221 -31.91 -4.93 -4.67
C LYS A 221 -31.99 -4.45 -3.24
N ILE A 222 -32.11 -3.13 -3.04
CA ILE A 222 -32.09 -2.51 -1.72
C ILE A 222 -33.45 -1.89 -1.42
N LYS A 223 -33.98 -2.17 -0.24
CA LYS A 223 -35.19 -1.52 0.27
C LYS A 223 -34.80 -0.23 1.00
N TYR A 224 -35.37 0.88 0.56
CA TYR A 224 -35.24 2.20 1.17
C TYR A 224 -36.58 2.59 1.80
N ASN A 225 -36.59 2.90 3.07
CA ASN A 225 -37.85 3.18 3.80
C ASN A 225 -38.29 4.64 3.70
N PHE A 226 -37.38 5.53 3.31
CA PHE A 226 -37.62 6.97 3.30
C PHE A 226 -37.02 7.61 2.06
N VAL A 227 -37.83 7.66 0.99
CA VAL A 227 -37.45 8.16 -0.34
C VAL A 227 -38.53 9.10 -0.84
N THR A 228 -38.15 10.24 -1.36
CA THR A 228 -39.07 11.19 -1.96
C THR A 228 -38.96 11.12 -3.47
N VAL A 229 -40.04 10.70 -4.12
CA VAL A 229 -40.15 10.52 -5.57
C VAL A 229 -40.85 11.73 -6.16
N LEU A 230 -40.26 12.29 -7.22
CA LEU A 230 -40.80 13.37 -8.02
C LEU A 230 -41.11 12.87 -9.43
N PHE A 231 -42.28 13.18 -9.91
CA PHE A 231 -42.65 13.14 -11.32
C PHE A 231 -42.95 14.56 -11.81
N SER A 232 -42.43 14.91 -12.97
CA SER A 232 -42.89 16.08 -13.72
C SER A 232 -43.30 15.68 -15.11
N ASP A 233 -44.32 16.34 -15.67
CA ASP A 233 -44.90 16.06 -17.00
C ASP A 233 -45.26 17.37 -17.68
N ILE A 234 -45.15 17.43 -19.00
CA ILE A 234 -45.50 18.64 -19.78
C ILE A 234 -46.98 18.63 -20.09
N GLN A 235 -47.67 19.66 -19.66
CA GLN A 235 -49.11 19.73 -19.87
C GLN A 235 -49.48 19.88 -21.37
N GLY A 236 -50.29 18.92 -21.86
CA GLY A 236 -50.76 18.93 -23.23
C GLY A 236 -49.72 18.54 -24.28
N PHE A 237 -48.69 17.86 -23.88
CA PHE A 237 -47.58 17.44 -24.74
C PHE A 237 -48.04 16.69 -26.02
N THR A 238 -49.02 15.81 -25.95
CA THR A 238 -49.53 15.08 -27.10
C THR A 238 -49.99 16.05 -28.20
N LYS A 239 -50.69 17.12 -27.85
CA LYS A 239 -51.14 18.14 -28.81
C LYS A 239 -49.96 18.95 -29.36
N ILE A 240 -49.00 19.27 -28.51
CA ILE A 240 -47.77 19.96 -28.93
C ILE A 240 -46.96 19.10 -29.91
N ALA A 241 -46.84 17.82 -29.64
CA ALA A 241 -46.13 16.87 -30.47
C ALA A 241 -46.80 16.65 -31.85
N GLU A 242 -48.13 16.77 -31.95
CA GLU A 242 -48.86 16.72 -33.22
C GLU A 242 -48.63 17.96 -34.10
N GLU A 243 -48.37 19.11 -33.48
CA GLU A 243 -48.24 20.38 -34.18
C GLU A 243 -46.80 20.80 -34.49
N MET A 244 -45.80 20.18 -33.84
CA MET A 244 -44.38 20.53 -33.91
C MET A 244 -43.58 19.56 -34.80
N ASN A 245 -42.50 20.09 -35.41
CA ASN A 245 -41.53 19.20 -36.07
C ASN A 245 -40.87 18.29 -35.03
N PRO A 246 -40.87 16.95 -35.24
CA PRO A 246 -40.32 16.00 -34.28
C PRO A 246 -38.86 16.25 -33.87
N GLU A 247 -38.00 16.71 -34.79
CA GLU A 247 -36.58 16.99 -34.51
C GLU A 247 -36.45 18.19 -33.55
N ILE A 248 -37.20 19.28 -33.82
CA ILE A 248 -37.23 20.47 -32.97
C ILE A 248 -37.81 20.13 -31.59
N LEU A 249 -38.85 19.28 -31.55
CA LEU A 249 -39.44 18.82 -30.29
C LEU A 249 -38.44 18.09 -29.41
N ILE A 250 -37.66 17.19 -30.00
CA ILE A 250 -36.61 16.43 -29.25
C ILE A 250 -35.52 17.37 -28.77
N ASP A 251 -35.04 18.29 -29.60
CA ASP A 251 -34.02 19.28 -29.22
C ASP A 251 -34.49 20.18 -28.06
N GLU A 252 -35.75 20.56 -28.02
CA GLU A 252 -36.31 21.34 -26.91
C GLU A 252 -36.47 20.50 -25.65
N LEU A 253 -36.92 19.24 -25.76
CA LEU A 253 -36.97 18.33 -24.61
C LEU A 253 -35.59 18.08 -24.02
N ASP A 254 -34.57 17.90 -24.84
CA ASP A 254 -33.19 17.69 -24.39
C ASP A 254 -32.66 18.90 -23.58
N LYS A 255 -32.98 20.13 -24.01
CA LYS A 255 -32.62 21.34 -23.27
C LYS A 255 -33.25 21.37 -21.87
N PHE A 256 -34.55 21.02 -21.77
CA PHE A 256 -35.24 21.00 -20.47
C PHE A 256 -34.68 19.91 -19.55
N PHE A 257 -34.51 18.72 -20.06
CA PHE A 257 -34.01 17.61 -19.28
C PHE A 257 -32.55 17.82 -18.88
N PHE A 258 -31.73 18.43 -19.73
CA PHE A 258 -30.36 18.82 -19.36
C PHE A 258 -30.34 19.80 -18.19
N TYR A 259 -31.22 20.79 -18.18
CA TYR A 259 -31.36 21.69 -17.06
C TYR A 259 -31.84 20.97 -15.80
N PHE A 260 -32.86 20.10 -15.93
CA PHE A 260 -33.36 19.31 -14.80
C PHE A 260 -32.29 18.37 -14.25
N ASP A 261 -31.47 17.78 -15.10
CA ASP A 261 -30.32 16.98 -14.69
C ASP A 261 -29.33 17.80 -13.83
N SER A 262 -29.05 19.03 -14.22
CA SER A 262 -28.19 19.92 -13.42
C SER A 262 -28.80 20.30 -12.07
N VAL A 263 -30.13 20.45 -12.02
CA VAL A 263 -30.85 20.75 -10.77
C VAL A 263 -30.82 19.55 -9.82
N VAL A 264 -31.12 18.35 -10.32
CA VAL A 264 -31.12 17.15 -9.46
C VAL A 264 -29.72 16.83 -8.96
N GLU A 265 -28.68 17.02 -9.76
CA GLU A 265 -27.28 16.88 -9.35
C GLU A 265 -26.92 17.87 -8.22
N LYS A 266 -27.30 19.14 -8.37
CA LYS A 266 -27.08 20.19 -7.36
C LYS A 266 -27.66 19.85 -5.99
N PHE A 267 -28.81 19.17 -5.95
CA PHE A 267 -29.49 18.78 -4.71
C PHE A 267 -29.22 17.34 -4.26
N GLY A 268 -28.31 16.61 -4.92
CA GLY A 268 -27.99 15.23 -4.59
C GLY A 268 -29.16 14.26 -4.78
N ILE A 269 -30.00 14.51 -5.80
CA ILE A 269 -31.17 13.71 -6.14
C ILE A 269 -30.81 12.81 -7.32
N GLU A 270 -31.22 11.56 -7.28
CA GLU A 270 -30.94 10.58 -8.33
C GLU A 270 -31.97 10.69 -9.47
N LYS A 271 -31.51 10.93 -10.70
CA LYS A 271 -32.35 10.79 -11.89
C LYS A 271 -32.64 9.31 -12.12
N ILE A 272 -33.89 8.93 -12.25
CA ILE A 272 -34.27 7.54 -12.50
C ILE A 272 -34.42 7.29 -14.01
N LYS A 273 -35.31 8.04 -14.64
CA LYS A 273 -35.57 7.91 -16.08
C LYS A 273 -36.46 9.03 -16.61
N THR A 274 -36.48 9.15 -17.92
CA THR A 274 -37.53 9.89 -18.65
C THR A 274 -38.52 8.90 -19.29
N ILE A 275 -39.80 9.24 -19.32
CA ILE A 275 -40.87 8.42 -19.90
C ILE A 275 -41.66 9.33 -20.87
N GLY A 276 -41.22 9.40 -22.14
CA GLY A 276 -41.74 10.41 -23.06
C GLY A 276 -41.34 11.82 -22.60
N ASP A 277 -42.32 12.63 -22.28
CA ASP A 277 -42.18 14.00 -21.75
C ASP A 277 -42.17 14.06 -20.22
N ALA A 278 -42.34 12.94 -19.54
CA ALA A 278 -42.26 12.86 -18.11
C ALA A 278 -40.82 12.66 -17.61
N TYR A 279 -40.42 13.41 -16.60
CA TYR A 279 -39.15 13.29 -15.90
C TYR A 279 -39.36 12.71 -14.52
N MET A 280 -38.60 11.68 -14.18
CA MET A 280 -38.68 11.00 -12.87
C MET A 280 -37.35 11.03 -12.14
N CYS A 281 -37.34 11.51 -10.90
CA CYS A 281 -36.18 11.49 -10.01
C CYS A 281 -36.58 11.14 -8.58
N ALA A 282 -35.59 10.81 -7.74
CA ALA A 282 -35.85 10.42 -6.35
C ALA A 282 -34.71 10.86 -5.42
N GLY A 283 -35.06 11.49 -4.30
CA GLY A 283 -34.14 11.83 -3.22
C GLY A 283 -34.12 10.76 -2.14
N GLY A 284 -32.97 10.58 -1.48
CA GLY A 284 -32.75 9.58 -0.44
C GLY A 284 -32.26 8.22 -0.97
N ILE A 285 -31.82 8.20 -2.21
CA ILE A 285 -31.15 7.10 -2.90
C ILE A 285 -30.05 7.67 -3.81
N PRO A 286 -28.96 6.92 -4.10
CA PRO A 286 -28.58 5.66 -3.48
C PRO A 286 -28.16 5.82 -2.03
N GLU A 287 -27.88 7.05 -1.59
CA GLU A 287 -27.51 7.39 -0.22
C GLU A 287 -28.72 7.86 0.56
N LYS A 288 -28.87 7.29 1.76
CA LYS A 288 -29.98 7.66 2.65
C LYS A 288 -29.71 9.01 3.28
N ASN A 289 -30.68 9.92 3.23
CA ASN A 289 -30.67 11.15 3.98
C ASN A 289 -32.09 11.51 4.44
N ARG A 290 -32.22 12.22 5.54
CA ARG A 290 -33.50 12.67 6.08
C ARG A 290 -33.96 14.00 5.49
N THR A 291 -33.08 14.69 4.78
CA THR A 291 -33.36 15.98 4.14
C THR A 291 -34.01 15.87 2.77
N ASN A 292 -34.06 14.65 2.21
CA ASN A 292 -34.52 14.42 0.83
C ASN A 292 -35.90 15.00 0.50
N PRO A 293 -36.94 15.03 1.40
CA PRO A 293 -38.20 15.69 1.06
C PRO A 293 -38.06 17.18 0.81
N VAL A 294 -37.20 17.83 1.61
CA VAL A 294 -36.95 19.27 1.48
C VAL A 294 -36.13 19.57 0.24
N GLU A 295 -35.09 18.77 -0.03
CA GLU A 295 -34.21 18.88 -1.21
C GLU A 295 -34.99 18.66 -2.52
N VAL A 296 -35.87 17.66 -2.59
CA VAL A 296 -36.72 17.41 -3.75
C VAL A 296 -37.69 18.55 -4.02
N ILE A 297 -38.26 19.19 -2.99
CA ILE A 297 -39.13 20.36 -3.16
C ILE A 297 -38.32 21.58 -3.61
N LEU A 298 -37.11 21.79 -3.09
CA LEU A 298 -36.24 22.87 -3.57
C LEU A 298 -35.92 22.68 -5.08
N ALA A 299 -35.61 21.47 -5.49
CA ALA A 299 -35.39 21.14 -6.89
C ALA A 299 -36.65 21.39 -7.74
N ALA A 300 -37.81 20.98 -7.26
CA ALA A 300 -39.10 21.25 -7.93
C ALA A 300 -39.40 22.74 -8.09
N LEU A 301 -39.10 23.56 -7.06
CA LEU A 301 -39.23 25.01 -7.14
C LEU A 301 -38.28 25.65 -8.15
N GLU A 302 -37.04 25.14 -8.25
CA GLU A 302 -36.05 25.60 -9.21
C GLU A 302 -36.47 25.23 -10.64
N MET A 303 -36.91 23.97 -10.88
CA MET A 303 -37.45 23.51 -12.16
C MET A 303 -38.66 24.36 -12.60
N LYS A 304 -39.61 24.59 -11.68
CA LYS A 304 -40.78 25.47 -11.92
C LYS A 304 -40.36 26.90 -12.29
N SER A 305 -39.39 27.46 -11.57
CA SER A 305 -38.89 28.82 -11.83
C SER A 305 -38.24 28.92 -13.21
N TYR A 306 -37.48 27.93 -13.61
CA TYR A 306 -36.88 27.83 -14.95
C TYR A 306 -37.94 27.81 -16.05
N MET A 307 -38.94 26.96 -15.92
CA MET A 307 -40.04 26.85 -16.91
C MET A 307 -40.84 28.17 -16.98
N LYS A 308 -41.08 28.85 -15.85
CA LYS A 308 -41.72 30.15 -15.84
C LYS A 308 -40.92 31.22 -16.60
N LYS A 309 -39.60 31.26 -16.42
CA LYS A 309 -38.70 32.18 -17.16
C LYS A 309 -38.74 31.92 -18.66
N LEU A 310 -38.71 30.64 -19.06
CA LEU A 310 -38.84 30.27 -20.45
C LEU A 310 -40.17 30.68 -21.06
N LYS A 311 -41.27 30.52 -20.31
CA LYS A 311 -42.60 30.97 -20.72
C LYS A 311 -42.61 32.46 -21.00
N GLU A 312 -42.10 33.25 -20.03
CA GLU A 312 -42.04 34.71 -20.17
C GLU A 312 -41.18 35.15 -21.37
N SER A 313 -40.09 34.48 -21.65
CA SER A 313 -39.24 34.76 -22.81
C SER A 313 -39.93 34.37 -24.12
N SER A 314 -40.60 33.23 -24.17
CA SER A 314 -41.30 32.73 -25.36
C SER A 314 -42.56 33.56 -25.74
N GLU A 315 -43.26 34.10 -24.73
CA GLU A 315 -44.37 35.03 -24.95
C GLU A 315 -43.91 36.32 -25.68
N ILE A 316 -42.71 36.80 -25.39
CA ILE A 316 -42.10 37.97 -26.06
C ILE A 316 -41.76 37.64 -27.51
N GLU A 317 -41.37 36.40 -27.81
CA GLU A 317 -41.01 35.95 -29.16
C GLU A 317 -42.22 35.43 -29.97
N GLY A 318 -43.41 35.38 -29.35
CA GLY A 318 -44.65 34.89 -30.00
C GLY A 318 -44.66 33.35 -30.20
N MET A 319 -43.84 32.63 -29.46
CA MET A 319 -43.77 31.17 -29.49
C MET A 319 -44.70 30.52 -28.48
N LYS A 320 -45.11 29.26 -28.74
CA LYS A 320 -45.85 28.46 -27.73
C LYS A 320 -44.91 28.08 -26.60
N TYR A 321 -45.33 28.23 -25.35
CA TYR A 321 -44.61 27.81 -24.15
C TYR A 321 -45.19 26.53 -23.56
N TRP A 322 -44.40 25.87 -22.74
CA TRP A 322 -44.78 24.63 -22.07
C TRP A 322 -44.91 24.85 -20.56
N ASP A 323 -46.03 24.43 -20.01
CA ASP A 323 -46.20 24.38 -18.57
C ASP A 323 -45.96 22.95 -18.08
N ILE A 324 -45.34 22.80 -16.90
CA ILE A 324 -45.13 21.48 -16.28
C ILE A 324 -46.05 21.30 -15.09
N ARG A 325 -46.46 20.07 -14.85
CA ARG A 325 -47.05 19.61 -13.60
C ARG A 325 -46.00 18.84 -12.82
N ILE A 326 -45.95 19.04 -11.52
CA ILE A 326 -45.02 18.32 -10.66
C ILE A 326 -45.82 17.64 -9.55
N GLY A 327 -45.58 16.33 -9.36
CA GLY A 327 -46.17 15.54 -8.28
C GLY A 327 -45.09 14.90 -7.42
N ILE A 328 -45.21 14.98 -6.10
CA ILE A 328 -44.24 14.51 -5.15
C ILE A 328 -44.88 13.65 -4.06
N HIS A 329 -44.27 12.51 -3.75
CA HIS A 329 -44.68 11.67 -2.64
C HIS A 329 -43.45 11.01 -1.96
N THR A 330 -43.53 10.91 -0.62
CA THR A 330 -42.49 10.32 0.23
C THR A 330 -42.95 8.98 0.79
N GLY A 331 -42.11 7.94 0.69
CA GLY A 331 -42.42 6.62 1.22
C GLY A 331 -41.33 5.57 0.95
N THR A 332 -41.72 4.30 1.07
CA THR A 332 -40.81 3.17 0.86
C THR A 332 -40.70 2.77 -0.60
N VAL A 333 -39.50 2.53 -1.09
CA VAL A 333 -39.22 1.97 -2.41
C VAL A 333 -38.22 0.81 -2.33
N VAL A 334 -38.19 -0.01 -3.39
CA VAL A 334 -37.10 -0.96 -3.65
C VAL A 334 -36.35 -0.43 -4.86
N ALA A 335 -35.07 -0.16 -4.72
CA ALA A 335 -34.19 0.25 -5.82
C ALA A 335 -33.30 -0.91 -6.27
N GLY A 336 -32.97 -0.96 -7.55
CA GLY A 336 -32.06 -1.97 -8.08
C GLY A 336 -31.92 -1.95 -9.58
N VAL A 337 -31.10 -2.85 -10.11
CA VAL A 337 -30.88 -2.98 -11.54
C VAL A 337 -31.70 -4.12 -12.12
N VAL A 338 -32.32 -3.87 -13.27
CA VAL A 338 -33.09 -4.83 -14.04
C VAL A 338 -32.50 -4.97 -15.45
N GLY A 339 -32.64 -6.16 -15.99
CA GLY A 339 -32.11 -6.53 -17.30
C GLY A 339 -30.81 -7.32 -17.19
N GLN A 340 -30.59 -8.25 -18.14
CA GLN A 340 -29.35 -9.00 -18.26
C GLN A 340 -28.41 -8.45 -19.33
N LYS A 341 -28.98 -7.97 -20.45
CA LYS A 341 -28.23 -7.42 -21.59
C LYS A 341 -28.22 -5.90 -21.65
N LYS A 342 -29.34 -5.29 -21.24
CA LYS A 342 -29.48 -3.83 -21.08
C LYS A 342 -29.79 -3.59 -19.61
N LEU A 343 -28.80 -3.13 -18.87
CA LEU A 343 -28.95 -2.79 -17.48
C LEU A 343 -29.69 -1.46 -17.36
N SER A 344 -30.69 -1.40 -16.47
CA SER A 344 -31.41 -0.19 -16.14
C SER A 344 -31.61 -0.12 -14.63
N TYR A 345 -31.14 0.96 -14.02
CA TYR A 345 -31.44 1.26 -12.63
C TYR A 345 -32.87 1.80 -12.55
N ASP A 346 -33.67 1.27 -11.65
CA ASP A 346 -35.06 1.67 -11.47
C ASP A 346 -35.50 1.52 -10.01
N ILE A 347 -36.64 2.12 -9.68
CA ILE A 347 -37.27 2.00 -8.38
C ILE A 347 -38.69 1.49 -8.50
N TRP A 348 -39.09 0.65 -7.52
CA TRP A 348 -40.42 0.04 -7.48
C TRP A 348 -41.03 0.24 -6.11
N GLY A 349 -42.33 0.33 -6.09
CA GLY A 349 -43.11 0.43 -4.88
C GLY A 349 -44.35 1.28 -5.06
N ASP A 350 -45.21 1.22 -4.07
CA ASP A 350 -46.43 1.97 -4.00
C ASP A 350 -46.19 3.51 -4.00
N THR A 351 -45.05 3.91 -3.44
CA THR A 351 -44.56 5.31 -3.42
C THR A 351 -44.43 5.89 -4.83
N VAL A 352 -43.88 5.10 -5.78
CA VAL A 352 -43.72 5.52 -7.19
C VAL A 352 -45.09 5.78 -7.83
N ASN A 353 -46.02 4.85 -7.64
CA ASN A 353 -47.36 5.01 -8.17
C ASN A 353 -48.09 6.21 -7.57
N THR A 354 -47.92 6.44 -6.27
CA THR A 354 -48.55 7.58 -5.58
C THR A 354 -47.95 8.91 -6.07
N ALA A 355 -46.63 9.01 -6.25
CA ALA A 355 -45.99 10.20 -6.80
C ALA A 355 -46.48 10.52 -8.22
N SER A 356 -46.61 9.52 -9.12
CA SER A 356 -47.21 9.70 -10.42
C SER A 356 -48.68 10.16 -10.34
N ARG A 357 -49.43 9.69 -9.34
CA ARG A 357 -50.80 10.19 -9.09
C ARG A 357 -50.84 11.62 -8.59
N MET A 358 -49.86 12.03 -7.73
CA MET A 358 -49.74 13.42 -7.33
C MET A 358 -49.49 14.32 -8.54
N GLU A 359 -48.68 13.88 -9.51
CA GLU A 359 -48.43 14.59 -10.78
C GLU A 359 -49.72 14.70 -11.58
N SER A 360 -50.38 13.58 -11.93
CA SER A 360 -51.52 13.55 -12.81
C SER A 360 -52.77 14.24 -12.21
N SER A 361 -52.87 14.34 -10.88
CA SER A 361 -53.89 15.12 -10.16
C SER A 361 -53.48 16.57 -9.93
N GLY A 362 -52.29 16.99 -10.37
CA GLY A 362 -51.76 18.32 -10.27
C GLY A 362 -52.35 19.30 -11.27
N GLU A 363 -51.97 20.56 -11.14
CA GLU A 363 -52.31 21.65 -12.05
C GLU A 363 -51.07 22.22 -12.72
N ALA A 364 -51.21 22.76 -13.94
CA ALA A 364 -50.11 23.41 -14.64
C ALA A 364 -49.42 24.50 -13.82
N GLY A 365 -48.11 24.52 -13.84
CA GLY A 365 -47.31 25.48 -13.10
C GLY A 365 -47.34 25.31 -11.58
N LYS A 366 -47.94 24.22 -11.06
CA LYS A 366 -48.01 23.95 -9.61
C LYS A 366 -47.26 22.69 -9.20
N ILE A 367 -46.79 22.67 -7.98
CA ILE A 367 -46.15 21.51 -7.32
C ILE A 367 -47.18 20.93 -6.36
N ASN A 368 -47.62 19.69 -6.63
CA ASN A 368 -48.61 18.97 -5.85
C ASN A 368 -47.93 17.87 -5.00
N ILE A 369 -48.12 17.93 -3.70
CA ILE A 369 -47.53 16.97 -2.75
C ILE A 369 -48.61 16.22 -1.97
N SER A 370 -48.29 14.99 -1.54
CA SER A 370 -49.15 14.21 -0.67
C SER A 370 -49.12 14.71 0.78
N GLY A 371 -50.16 14.37 1.56
CA GLY A 371 -50.18 14.62 3.00
C GLY A 371 -48.97 14.03 3.74
N THR A 372 -48.50 12.86 3.33
CA THR A 372 -47.30 12.27 3.91
C THR A 372 -46.06 13.14 3.68
N THR A 373 -45.85 13.65 2.47
CA THR A 373 -44.74 14.58 2.18
C THR A 373 -44.88 15.89 2.95
N TYR A 374 -46.12 16.41 3.02
CA TYR A 374 -46.41 17.65 3.77
C TYR A 374 -45.93 17.61 5.22
N GLU A 375 -46.13 16.49 5.93
CA GLU A 375 -45.71 16.38 7.33
C GLU A 375 -44.17 16.57 7.52
N PHE A 376 -43.36 16.18 6.54
CA PHE A 376 -41.91 16.37 6.59
C PHE A 376 -41.43 17.77 6.21
N VAL A 377 -42.25 18.53 5.46
CA VAL A 377 -41.80 19.78 4.83
C VAL A 377 -42.56 21.03 5.31
N ARG A 378 -43.65 20.88 6.08
CA ARG A 378 -44.51 21.96 6.55
C ARG A 378 -43.78 23.06 7.36
N GLU A 379 -42.64 22.74 7.96
CA GLU A 379 -41.82 23.72 8.69
C GLU A 379 -40.91 24.56 7.79
N PHE A 380 -40.80 24.22 6.53
CA PHE A 380 -39.91 24.84 5.53
C PHE A 380 -40.69 25.58 4.44
N PHE A 381 -41.86 25.06 4.04
CA PHE A 381 -42.56 25.52 2.87
C PHE A 381 -43.99 25.96 3.21
N ASP A 382 -44.40 27.02 2.53
CA ASP A 382 -45.79 27.49 2.53
C ASP A 382 -46.62 26.59 1.61
N CYS A 383 -47.59 25.89 2.20
CA CYS A 383 -48.37 24.87 1.52
C CYS A 383 -49.87 25.15 1.64
N GLU A 384 -50.57 25.12 0.53
CA GLU A 384 -52.02 25.30 0.43
C GLU A 384 -52.73 23.94 0.42
N TYR A 385 -53.61 23.69 1.36
CA TYR A 385 -54.41 22.46 1.41
C TYR A 385 -55.46 22.43 0.31
N ARG A 386 -55.44 21.33 -0.48
CA ARG A 386 -56.37 21.11 -1.59
C ARG A 386 -57.59 20.27 -1.21
N GLY A 387 -57.59 19.65 -0.05
CA GLY A 387 -58.58 18.67 0.38
C GLY A 387 -58.17 17.22 0.08
N LYS A 388 -59.11 16.30 0.28
CA LYS A 388 -58.95 14.88 -0.04
C LYS A 388 -59.39 14.66 -1.50
N MET A 389 -58.47 14.24 -2.29
CA MET A 389 -58.70 14.01 -3.74
C MET A 389 -58.73 12.50 -4.03
N PRO A 390 -59.70 12.07 -4.90
CA PRO A 390 -59.77 10.64 -5.25
C PRO A 390 -58.57 10.24 -6.07
N VAL A 391 -57.92 9.16 -5.65
CA VAL A 391 -56.77 8.58 -6.35
C VAL A 391 -57.09 7.14 -6.72
N LYS A 392 -56.95 6.83 -8.00
CA LYS A 392 -57.26 5.49 -8.58
C LYS A 392 -56.58 4.38 -7.76
N TYR A 393 -57.36 3.44 -7.25
CA TYR A 393 -56.92 2.28 -6.41
C TYR A 393 -56.41 2.63 -5.02
N LYS A 394 -56.53 3.90 -4.56
CA LYS A 394 -56.00 4.38 -3.25
C LYS A 394 -57.04 5.05 -2.37
N GLY A 395 -58.25 5.23 -2.88
CA GLY A 395 -59.25 6.02 -2.15
C GLY A 395 -58.95 7.52 -2.26
N GLU A 396 -59.18 8.23 -1.17
CA GLU A 396 -58.92 9.66 -1.06
C GLU A 396 -57.57 9.93 -0.35
N LEU A 397 -56.71 10.73 -0.98
CA LEU A 397 -55.46 11.20 -0.40
C LEU A 397 -55.47 12.70 -0.20
N GLU A 398 -54.97 13.16 0.93
CA GLU A 398 -54.73 14.58 1.20
C GLU A 398 -53.64 15.11 0.28
N MET A 399 -53.92 16.24 -0.34
CA MET A 399 -53.01 16.92 -1.26
C MET A 399 -52.80 18.37 -0.86
N TYR A 400 -51.60 18.87 -1.17
CA TYR A 400 -51.21 20.24 -0.90
C TYR A 400 -50.45 20.81 -2.10
N PHE A 401 -50.68 22.08 -2.41
CA PHE A 401 -49.81 22.82 -3.32
C PHE A 401 -48.69 23.52 -2.57
N VAL A 402 -47.49 23.42 -3.06
CA VAL A 402 -46.33 24.14 -2.54
C VAL A 402 -46.22 25.48 -3.25
N ASN A 403 -46.40 26.56 -2.51
CA ASN A 403 -46.32 27.95 -3.00
C ASN A 403 -44.87 28.47 -3.01
N GLY A 404 -44.05 28.07 -2.05
CA GLY A 404 -42.66 28.48 -1.91
C GLY A 404 -42.13 28.28 -0.50
N ILE A 405 -40.96 28.81 -0.21
CA ILE A 405 -40.36 28.79 1.12
C ILE A 405 -41.13 29.75 2.03
N ILE A 406 -41.35 29.36 3.29
CA ILE A 406 -41.99 30.22 4.31
C ILE A 406 -41.28 31.58 4.38
N PRO A 407 -42.00 32.72 4.46
CA PRO A 407 -41.39 34.06 4.44
C PRO A 407 -40.25 34.26 5.46
N GLY A 408 -40.37 33.69 6.66
CA GLY A 408 -39.33 33.79 7.70
C GLY A 408 -38.05 32.97 7.43
N LEU A 409 -38.06 32.08 6.41
CA LEU A 409 -36.95 31.17 6.04
C LEU A 409 -36.36 31.48 4.66
N ARG A 410 -36.82 32.53 3.98
CA ARG A 410 -36.31 32.92 2.65
C ARG A 410 -35.75 34.34 2.65
N ASN A 411 -34.85 34.60 1.72
CA ASN A 411 -34.38 35.91 1.33
C ASN A 411 -35.42 36.64 0.44
N GLU A 412 -35.19 37.92 0.11
CA GLU A 412 -36.06 38.70 -0.78
C GLU A 412 -36.19 38.11 -2.19
N ASP A 413 -35.15 37.47 -2.68
CA ASP A 413 -35.11 36.79 -3.97
C ASP A 413 -35.80 35.40 -3.99
N GLY A 414 -36.35 34.98 -2.83
CA GLY A 414 -37.01 33.67 -2.67
C GLY A 414 -36.09 32.51 -2.35
N THR A 415 -34.76 32.71 -2.28
CA THR A 415 -33.78 31.66 -1.93
C THR A 415 -33.77 31.35 -0.43
N PRO A 416 -33.34 30.18 0.02
CA PRO A 416 -33.20 29.84 1.44
C PRO A 416 -32.27 30.82 2.18
N ASN A 417 -32.70 31.30 3.34
CA ASN A 417 -31.88 32.14 4.21
C ASN A 417 -31.10 31.29 5.24
N ARG A 418 -30.30 31.94 6.09
CA ARG A 418 -29.50 31.28 7.14
C ARG A 418 -30.34 30.39 8.07
N LYS A 419 -31.55 30.83 8.47
CA LYS A 419 -32.44 30.05 9.35
C LYS A 419 -32.92 28.76 8.67
N PHE A 420 -33.16 28.79 7.37
CA PHE A 420 -33.48 27.59 6.59
C PHE A 420 -32.32 26.59 6.63
N LEU A 421 -31.10 27.07 6.39
CA LEU A 421 -29.90 26.24 6.39
C LEU A 421 -29.62 25.60 7.75
N VAL A 422 -29.79 26.36 8.84
CA VAL A 422 -29.67 25.86 10.21
C VAL A 422 -30.66 24.71 10.46
N LYS A 423 -31.95 24.90 10.07
CA LYS A 423 -32.93 23.81 10.19
C LYS A 423 -32.53 22.55 9.38
N MET A 424 -31.99 22.73 8.19
CA MET A 424 -31.47 21.60 7.38
C MET A 424 -30.29 20.91 8.05
N GLN A 425 -29.34 21.67 8.57
CA GLN A 425 -28.18 21.15 9.30
C GLN A 425 -28.61 20.36 10.53
N MET A 426 -29.64 20.81 11.28
CA MET A 426 -30.19 20.05 12.41
C MET A 426 -30.72 18.67 12.04
N ILE A 427 -31.33 18.52 10.86
CA ILE A 427 -31.78 17.22 10.36
C ILE A 427 -30.56 16.35 9.99
N LYS A 428 -29.56 16.92 9.32
CA LYS A 428 -28.32 16.22 8.89
C LYS A 428 -27.49 15.69 10.06
N LEU A 429 -27.56 16.32 11.25
CA LEU A 429 -26.86 15.81 12.43
C LEU A 429 -27.21 14.36 12.76
N GLN A 430 -28.48 13.98 12.61
CA GLN A 430 -28.93 12.60 12.87
C GLN A 430 -28.31 11.60 11.87
N ASP A 431 -28.22 11.99 10.60
CA ASP A 431 -27.61 11.15 9.57
C ASP A 431 -26.12 10.93 9.83
N ILE A 432 -25.40 11.99 10.23
CA ILE A 432 -23.97 11.93 10.57
C ILE A 432 -23.75 11.07 11.82
N GLU A 433 -24.58 11.25 12.86
CA GLU A 433 -24.49 10.46 14.08
C GLU A 433 -24.70 8.96 13.77
N GLU A 434 -25.74 8.61 13.01
CA GLU A 434 -25.98 7.21 12.59
C GLU A 434 -24.84 6.64 11.75
N MET A 435 -24.26 7.44 10.87
CA MET A 435 -23.13 7.01 10.04
C MET A 435 -21.89 6.74 10.89
N ILE A 436 -21.52 7.60 11.83
CA ILE A 436 -20.38 7.39 12.73
C ILE A 436 -20.62 6.21 13.65
N ILE A 437 -21.83 6.02 14.18
CA ILE A 437 -22.18 4.85 14.98
C ILE A 437 -22.01 3.57 14.17
N LYS A 438 -22.49 3.56 12.94
CA LYS A 438 -22.33 2.42 12.04
C LYS A 438 -20.85 2.14 11.74
N LEU A 439 -20.05 3.16 11.55
CA LEU A 439 -18.59 3.02 11.35
C LEU A 439 -17.93 2.32 12.56
N PHE A 440 -18.32 2.71 13.79
CA PHE A 440 -17.88 2.01 15.00
C PHE A 440 -18.31 0.54 15.03
N ASP A 441 -19.55 0.25 14.66
CA ASP A 441 -20.09 -1.10 14.72
C ASP A 441 -19.49 -2.05 13.67
N GLU A 442 -19.05 -1.51 12.51
CA GLU A 442 -18.52 -2.28 11.38
C GLU A 442 -16.98 -2.34 11.34
N GLU A 443 -16.29 -1.27 11.71
CA GLU A 443 -14.83 -1.14 11.49
C GLU A 443 -14.01 -1.03 12.77
N ALA A 444 -14.62 -0.75 13.93
CA ALA A 444 -13.85 -0.59 15.15
C ALA A 444 -13.19 -1.91 15.58
N PRO A 445 -11.94 -1.88 16.08
CA PRO A 445 -11.29 -3.02 16.67
C PRO A 445 -12.13 -3.64 17.82
N PRO A 446 -12.23 -4.97 17.93
CA PRO A 446 -13.09 -5.64 18.92
C PRO A 446 -12.65 -5.43 20.37
N ASN A 447 -11.45 -4.90 20.60
CA ASN A 447 -10.88 -4.60 21.90
C ASN A 447 -11.11 -3.14 22.37
N LEU A 448 -11.94 -2.36 21.67
CA LEU A 448 -12.44 -1.05 22.13
C LEU A 448 -13.62 -1.24 23.09
N TYR A 449 -13.32 -1.56 24.35
CA TYR A 449 -14.37 -1.84 25.35
C TYR A 449 -15.02 -0.59 25.93
N PHE A 450 -14.28 0.53 25.98
CA PHE A 450 -14.75 1.83 26.51
C PHE A 450 -15.03 2.84 25.41
N HIS A 451 -14.06 3.06 24.48
CA HIS A 451 -14.21 4.01 23.38
C HIS A 451 -14.96 3.37 22.20
N ASN A 452 -16.24 3.14 22.34
CA ASN A 452 -17.10 2.44 21.38
C ASN A 452 -18.37 3.25 21.04
N SER A 453 -19.22 2.70 20.16
CA SER A 453 -20.48 3.34 19.72
C SER A 453 -21.42 3.68 20.87
N VAL A 454 -21.42 2.90 21.96
CA VAL A 454 -22.26 3.14 23.14
C VAL A 454 -21.80 4.41 23.86
N MET A 455 -20.47 4.60 23.99
CA MET A 455 -19.92 5.80 24.62
C MET A 455 -20.17 7.06 23.75
N VAL A 456 -20.02 6.94 22.42
CA VAL A 456 -20.39 8.04 21.50
C VAL A 456 -21.84 8.46 21.71
N LYS A 457 -22.77 7.51 21.69
CA LYS A 457 -24.21 7.80 21.96
C LYS A 457 -24.43 8.46 23.31
N SER A 458 -23.73 7.98 24.33
CA SER A 458 -23.82 8.55 25.69
C SER A 458 -23.40 10.01 25.71
N ILE A 459 -22.24 10.34 25.10
CA ILE A 459 -21.73 11.71 25.03
C ILE A 459 -22.70 12.60 24.22
N CYS A 460 -23.14 12.13 23.05
CA CYS A 460 -24.11 12.87 22.22
C CYS A 460 -25.41 13.20 22.94
N ASN A 461 -25.96 12.23 23.70
CA ASN A 461 -27.17 12.45 24.48
C ASN A 461 -26.95 13.44 25.62
N GLN A 462 -25.82 13.39 26.30
CA GLN A 462 -25.50 14.37 27.36
C GLN A 462 -25.29 15.77 26.80
N VAL A 463 -24.63 15.90 25.66
CA VAL A 463 -24.50 17.18 24.95
C VAL A 463 -25.89 17.79 24.66
N GLU A 464 -26.82 16.99 24.14
CA GLU A 464 -28.19 17.48 23.86
C GLU A 464 -28.91 17.94 25.11
N LEU A 465 -28.83 17.17 26.19
CA LEU A 465 -29.49 17.50 27.46
C LEU A 465 -28.93 18.78 28.09
N ILE A 466 -27.59 18.88 28.16
CA ILE A 466 -26.92 20.00 28.78
C ILE A 466 -27.08 21.26 27.92
N ALA A 467 -26.84 21.17 26.61
CA ALA A 467 -26.99 22.32 25.69
C ALA A 467 -28.40 22.90 25.70
N LYS A 468 -29.42 22.04 25.74
CA LYS A 468 -30.83 22.48 25.86
C LYS A 468 -31.10 23.17 27.19
N ALA A 469 -30.58 22.65 28.30
CA ALA A 469 -30.75 23.24 29.63
C ALA A 469 -30.01 24.57 29.75
N GLU A 470 -28.84 24.71 29.16
CA GLU A 470 -28.05 25.96 29.10
C GLU A 470 -28.53 26.93 28.01
N LYS A 471 -29.57 26.57 27.23
CA LYS A 471 -30.16 27.37 26.15
C LYS A 471 -29.14 27.78 25.07
N LEU A 472 -28.26 26.87 24.70
CA LEU A 472 -27.27 27.12 23.65
C LEU A 472 -27.98 27.47 22.33
N PRO A 473 -27.53 28.49 21.56
CA PRO A 473 -28.09 28.82 20.25
C PRO A 473 -27.96 27.65 19.26
N ASP A 474 -28.94 27.51 18.36
CA ASP A 474 -28.99 26.39 17.40
C ASP A 474 -27.72 26.26 16.56
N GLU A 475 -27.12 27.37 16.11
CA GLU A 475 -25.89 27.35 15.31
C GLU A 475 -24.71 26.81 16.11
N GLU A 476 -24.56 27.23 17.37
CA GLU A 476 -23.51 26.72 18.25
C GLU A 476 -23.79 25.26 18.65
N PHE A 477 -25.04 24.89 18.85
CA PHE A 477 -25.45 23.51 19.13
C PHE A 477 -25.07 22.55 18.00
N ILE A 478 -25.25 22.96 16.74
CA ILE A 478 -24.87 22.14 15.58
C ILE A 478 -23.37 21.81 15.63
N ILE A 479 -22.53 22.82 15.82
CA ILE A 479 -21.06 22.64 15.86
C ILE A 479 -20.66 21.77 17.06
N LEU A 480 -21.26 22.03 18.23
CA LEU A 480 -21.02 21.22 19.43
C LEU A 480 -21.44 19.75 19.25
N LYS A 481 -22.61 19.52 18.65
CA LYS A 481 -23.12 18.18 18.39
C LYS A 481 -22.20 17.42 17.41
N LEU A 482 -21.74 18.06 16.33
CA LEU A 482 -20.75 17.52 15.43
C LEU A 482 -19.45 17.14 16.19
N ALA A 483 -18.95 18.05 17.03
CA ALA A 483 -17.76 17.78 17.82
C ALA A 483 -17.96 16.56 18.73
N SER A 484 -19.14 16.39 19.34
CA SER A 484 -19.45 15.23 20.19
C SER A 484 -19.49 13.91 19.42
N VAL A 485 -20.01 13.92 18.19
CA VAL A 485 -20.10 12.75 17.31
C VAL A 485 -18.71 12.29 16.87
N PHE A 486 -17.84 13.23 16.49
CA PHE A 486 -16.49 12.90 16.02
C PHE A 486 -15.46 12.73 17.14
N LEU A 487 -15.75 13.11 18.38
CA LEU A 487 -14.78 13.15 19.49
C LEU A 487 -13.98 11.85 19.66
N LEU A 488 -14.68 10.72 19.61
CA LEU A 488 -14.08 9.40 19.81
C LEU A 488 -13.79 8.65 18.50
N SER A 489 -14.19 9.18 17.35
CA SER A 489 -14.11 8.46 16.07
C SER A 489 -12.70 8.05 15.66
N GLY A 490 -11.70 8.80 16.10
CA GLY A 490 -10.30 8.48 15.80
C GLY A 490 -9.79 7.19 16.44
N TYR A 491 -10.42 6.72 17.52
CA TYR A 491 -10.06 5.41 18.13
C TYR A 491 -10.33 4.23 17.20
N ILE A 492 -11.17 4.39 16.18
CA ILE A 492 -11.42 3.35 15.18
C ILE A 492 -10.14 3.02 14.41
N THR A 493 -9.34 4.04 14.07
CA THR A 493 -8.17 3.88 13.19
C THR A 493 -6.83 4.02 13.90
N ASP A 494 -6.75 4.84 14.96
CA ASP A 494 -5.47 5.13 15.64
C ASP A 494 -5.70 5.33 17.14
N TYR A 495 -5.35 4.32 17.92
CA TYR A 495 -5.47 4.36 19.39
C TYR A 495 -4.42 5.27 20.04
N GLU A 496 -3.24 5.44 19.42
CA GLU A 496 -2.16 6.26 19.96
C GLU A 496 -2.37 7.78 19.73
N LYS A 497 -2.98 8.12 18.58
CA LYS A 497 -3.23 9.50 18.16
C LYS A 497 -4.70 9.72 17.78
N PRO A 498 -5.64 9.42 18.68
CA PRO A 498 -7.07 9.46 18.35
C PRO A 498 -7.57 10.86 18.02
N MET A 499 -6.98 11.91 18.60
CA MET A 499 -7.35 13.30 18.29
C MET A 499 -7.09 13.61 16.81
N GLU A 500 -5.89 13.38 16.32
CA GLU A 500 -5.52 13.65 14.92
C GLU A 500 -6.39 12.86 13.94
N ALA A 501 -6.69 11.62 14.28
CA ALA A 501 -7.55 10.76 13.46
C ALA A 501 -9.00 11.28 13.45
N SER A 502 -9.55 11.68 14.59
CA SER A 502 -10.89 12.32 14.68
C SER A 502 -10.97 13.61 13.86
N LEU A 503 -9.93 14.45 13.91
CA LEU A 503 -9.88 15.70 13.15
C LEU A 503 -9.85 15.46 11.64
N ARG A 504 -9.10 14.46 11.18
CA ARG A 504 -9.07 14.07 9.77
C ARG A 504 -10.42 13.54 9.29
N LEU A 505 -11.04 12.66 10.08
CA LEU A 505 -12.33 12.09 9.73
C LEU A 505 -13.43 13.15 9.62
N ALA A 506 -13.45 14.14 10.53
CA ALA A 506 -14.37 15.26 10.46
C ALA A 506 -14.13 16.12 9.20
N GLU A 507 -12.86 16.38 8.84
CA GLU A 507 -12.49 17.15 7.65
C GLU A 507 -12.87 16.44 6.34
N GLU A 508 -12.82 15.11 6.32
CA GLU A 508 -13.18 14.28 5.15
C GLU A 508 -14.69 14.19 4.97
N ILE A 509 -15.45 14.02 6.05
CA ILE A 509 -16.88 13.71 6.00
C ILE A 509 -17.78 14.95 5.92
N LEU A 510 -17.52 15.96 6.73
CA LEU A 510 -18.45 17.10 6.90
C LEU A 510 -18.73 17.89 5.60
N PRO A 511 -17.75 18.12 4.69
CA PRO A 511 -18.03 18.79 3.41
C PRO A 511 -19.07 18.06 2.56
N GLY A 512 -19.07 16.71 2.58
CA GLY A 512 -20.05 15.88 1.86
C GLY A 512 -21.49 16.08 2.33
N TYR A 513 -21.68 16.54 3.59
CA TYR A 513 -22.99 16.92 4.14
C TYR A 513 -23.32 18.43 3.95
N GLY A 514 -22.47 19.18 3.23
CA GLY A 514 -22.68 20.59 2.92
C GLY A 514 -22.38 21.54 4.08
N PHE A 515 -21.54 21.12 5.04
CA PHE A 515 -20.97 22.02 6.04
C PHE A 515 -19.84 22.85 5.45
N THR A 516 -19.77 24.10 5.81
CA THR A 516 -18.74 25.02 5.33
C THR A 516 -17.40 24.73 5.98
N GLN A 517 -16.30 25.20 5.37
CA GLN A 517 -14.97 25.08 5.98
C GLN A 517 -14.92 25.72 7.38
N HIS A 518 -15.64 26.80 7.57
CA HIS A 518 -15.76 27.44 8.89
C HIS A 518 -16.42 26.52 9.94
N ASP A 519 -17.49 25.80 9.57
CA ASP A 519 -18.16 24.83 10.44
C ASP A 519 -17.22 23.67 10.79
N VAL A 520 -16.46 23.16 9.80
CA VAL A 520 -15.44 22.12 9.98
C VAL A 520 -14.34 22.59 10.95
N ASP A 521 -13.77 23.76 10.73
CA ASP A 521 -12.69 24.31 11.58
C ASP A 521 -13.17 24.58 13.00
N SER A 522 -14.40 25.08 13.17
CA SER A 522 -15.04 25.28 14.48
C SER A 522 -15.23 23.94 15.20
N THR A 523 -15.75 22.92 14.51
CA THR A 523 -15.89 21.55 15.04
C THR A 523 -14.54 20.99 15.49
N LYS A 524 -13.52 21.08 14.64
CA LYS A 524 -12.15 20.64 14.95
C LYS A 524 -11.56 21.37 16.16
N THR A 525 -11.88 22.64 16.33
CA THR A 525 -11.41 23.45 17.46
C THR A 525 -12.01 22.93 18.78
N ILE A 526 -13.31 22.68 18.83
CA ILE A 526 -13.97 22.13 20.02
C ILE A 526 -13.44 20.73 20.36
N ILE A 527 -13.25 19.86 19.36
CA ILE A 527 -12.63 18.54 19.55
C ILE A 527 -11.23 18.70 20.18
N ARG A 528 -10.38 19.54 19.60
CA ARG A 528 -9.02 19.81 20.08
C ARG A 528 -9.03 20.34 21.51
N ASN A 529 -9.88 21.32 21.82
CA ASN A 529 -10.04 21.89 23.14
C ASN A 529 -10.42 20.82 24.17
N SER A 530 -11.32 19.89 23.81
CA SER A 530 -11.70 18.79 24.69
C SER A 530 -10.52 17.85 25.01
N PHE A 531 -9.64 17.55 24.05
CA PHE A 531 -8.46 16.71 24.31
C PHE A 531 -7.41 17.42 25.19
N PHE A 532 -7.28 18.74 25.08
CA PHE A 532 -6.35 19.54 25.89
C PHE A 532 -6.97 20.13 27.17
N ASN A 533 -8.20 19.72 27.51
CA ASN A 533 -8.96 20.26 28.67
C ASN A 533 -9.07 21.80 28.67
N LYS A 534 -9.09 22.41 27.50
CA LYS A 534 -9.35 23.85 27.35
C LYS A 534 -10.83 24.14 27.40
N ARG A 535 -11.20 25.28 28.04
CA ARG A 535 -12.58 25.68 28.31
C ARG A 535 -12.78 27.15 27.92
N GLU A 536 -12.62 27.41 26.63
CA GLU A 536 -12.62 28.77 26.07
C GLU A 536 -14.03 29.28 25.78
N SER A 537 -15.02 28.35 25.65
CA SER A 537 -16.42 28.67 25.33
C SER A 537 -17.40 27.84 26.19
N LEU A 538 -18.69 28.21 26.11
CA LEU A 538 -19.78 27.41 26.71
C LEU A 538 -19.84 26.02 26.04
N SER A 539 -19.65 25.93 24.73
CA SER A 539 -19.60 24.66 23.99
C SER A 539 -18.48 23.75 24.47
N ASP A 540 -17.29 24.31 24.74
CA ASP A 540 -16.18 23.52 25.31
C ASP A 540 -16.54 22.98 26.70
N SER A 541 -17.20 23.77 27.52
CA SER A 541 -17.64 23.39 28.87
C SER A 541 -18.69 22.28 28.82
N ILE A 542 -19.66 22.40 27.91
CA ILE A 542 -20.70 21.37 27.72
C ILE A 542 -20.08 20.06 27.23
N LEU A 543 -19.16 20.11 26.23
CA LEU A 543 -18.50 18.90 25.74
C LEU A 543 -17.62 18.26 26.81
N HIS A 544 -16.94 19.06 27.62
CA HIS A 544 -16.17 18.58 28.75
C HIS A 544 -17.08 17.79 29.71
N ASP A 545 -18.17 18.41 30.18
CA ASP A 545 -19.10 17.76 31.10
C ASP A 545 -19.71 16.48 30.51
N ALA A 546 -20.11 16.52 29.24
CA ALA A 546 -20.65 15.36 28.54
C ALA A 546 -19.62 14.22 28.37
N ARG A 547 -18.35 14.55 28.08
CA ARG A 547 -17.26 13.58 27.94
C ARG A 547 -16.97 12.88 29.26
N TYR A 548 -16.98 13.63 30.38
CA TYR A 548 -16.70 13.13 31.72
C TYR A 548 -17.96 12.74 32.51
N ASP A 549 -19.13 12.72 31.85
CA ASP A 549 -20.41 12.32 32.46
C ASP A 549 -20.35 11.00 33.23
N TYR A 550 -19.53 10.05 32.71
CA TYR A 550 -19.36 8.73 33.32
C TYR A 550 -18.78 8.78 34.76
N LEU A 551 -18.04 9.85 35.11
CA LEU A 551 -17.52 10.04 36.47
C LEU A 551 -18.63 10.22 37.52
N GLY A 552 -19.76 10.78 37.14
CA GLY A 552 -20.92 10.98 38.01
C GLY A 552 -22.02 9.93 37.88
N ARG A 553 -21.77 8.79 37.21
CA ARG A 553 -22.75 7.73 36.98
C ARG A 553 -22.72 6.64 38.02
N VAL A 554 -23.85 6.01 38.27
CA VAL A 554 -23.97 4.85 39.19
C VAL A 554 -23.26 3.59 38.67
N ASP A 555 -23.05 3.46 37.37
CA ASP A 555 -22.32 2.36 36.73
C ASP A 555 -20.82 2.65 36.48
N TYR A 556 -20.29 3.70 37.10
CA TYR A 556 -18.91 4.17 36.98
C TYR A 556 -17.88 3.04 37.06
N LEU A 557 -17.96 2.18 38.09
CA LEU A 557 -17.00 1.10 38.30
C LEU A 557 -16.92 0.12 37.11
N LYS A 558 -18.08 -0.18 36.49
CA LYS A 558 -18.13 -1.04 35.30
C LYS A 558 -17.50 -0.38 34.07
N LEU A 559 -17.67 0.94 33.95
CA LEU A 559 -17.10 1.70 32.84
C LEU A 559 -15.57 1.81 33.01
N ILE A 560 -15.09 2.04 34.21
CA ILE A 560 -13.65 2.05 34.53
C ILE A 560 -13.00 0.68 34.28
N GLU A 561 -13.64 -0.41 34.66
CA GLU A 561 -13.14 -1.76 34.36
C GLU A 561 -12.95 -1.99 32.86
N ARG A 562 -13.88 -1.52 32.04
CA ARG A 562 -13.76 -1.56 30.57
C ARG A 562 -12.60 -0.71 30.07
N LEU A 563 -12.41 0.50 30.61
CA LEU A 563 -11.30 1.40 30.25
C LEU A 563 -9.95 0.77 30.61
N LEU A 564 -9.82 0.22 31.83
CA LEU A 564 -8.60 -0.43 32.29
C LEU A 564 -8.25 -1.66 31.43
N ARG A 565 -9.26 -2.45 31.07
CA ARG A 565 -9.09 -3.60 30.18
C ARG A 565 -8.60 -3.14 28.79
N GLU A 566 -9.25 -2.15 28.22
CA GLU A 566 -8.87 -1.57 26.92
C GLU A 566 -7.43 -1.07 26.92
N GLN A 567 -7.05 -0.26 27.91
CA GLN A 567 -5.70 0.27 28.06
C GLN A 567 -4.65 -0.84 28.17
N THR A 568 -4.99 -1.95 28.83
CA THR A 568 -4.08 -3.10 28.97
C THR A 568 -3.82 -3.77 27.62
N GLU A 569 -4.84 -3.96 26.81
CA GLU A 569 -4.72 -4.58 25.49
C GLU A 569 -3.96 -3.71 24.49
N TYR A 570 -4.03 -2.40 24.64
CA TYR A 570 -3.26 -1.44 23.83
C TYR A 570 -1.87 -1.12 24.41
N GLY A 571 -1.34 -1.97 25.32
CA GLY A 571 0.06 -1.91 25.77
C GLY A 571 0.41 -0.74 26.68
N LYS A 572 -0.56 -0.07 27.29
CA LYS A 572 -0.29 0.95 28.32
C LYS A 572 0.10 0.24 29.63
N HIS A 573 1.37 -0.15 29.73
CA HIS A 573 1.95 -1.00 30.78
C HIS A 573 2.26 -0.29 32.10
N SER A 574 1.45 0.67 32.55
CA SER A 574 1.51 1.03 33.95
C SER A 574 0.86 -0.08 34.78
N ASP A 575 1.40 -0.36 35.96
CA ASP A 575 0.80 -1.32 36.86
C ASP A 575 -0.66 -0.90 37.19
N ARG A 576 -1.51 -1.87 37.52
CA ARG A 576 -2.94 -1.62 37.79
C ARG A 576 -3.13 -0.59 38.90
N LYS A 577 -2.28 -0.60 39.92
CA LYS A 577 -2.35 0.32 41.05
C LYS A 577 -2.11 1.76 40.61
N THR A 578 -1.05 2.01 39.85
CA THR A 578 -0.75 3.35 39.32
C THR A 578 -1.89 3.90 38.47
N ARG A 579 -2.59 3.04 37.70
CA ARG A 579 -3.77 3.45 36.91
C ARG A 579 -4.97 3.79 37.79
N ILE A 580 -5.23 3.00 38.82
CA ILE A 580 -6.30 3.27 39.79
C ILE A 580 -6.02 4.55 40.56
N ASP A 581 -4.78 4.79 40.97
CA ASP A 581 -4.38 6.03 41.66
C ASP A 581 -4.59 7.26 40.77
N SER A 582 -4.29 7.14 39.45
CA SER A 582 -4.60 8.21 38.49
C SER A 582 -6.11 8.46 38.37
N LEU A 583 -6.91 7.41 38.28
CA LEU A 583 -8.37 7.52 38.20
C LEU A 583 -8.99 8.07 39.49
N LEU A 584 -8.46 7.73 40.66
CA LEU A 584 -8.86 8.32 41.93
C LEU A 584 -8.58 9.81 41.96
N LYS A 585 -7.42 10.22 41.46
CA LYS A 585 -7.07 11.63 41.32
C LYS A 585 -8.03 12.35 40.35
N ASP A 586 -8.25 11.77 39.17
CA ASP A 586 -9.18 12.34 38.18
C ASP A 586 -10.58 12.51 38.77
N LEU A 587 -11.06 11.52 39.54
CA LEU A 587 -12.36 11.57 40.19
C LEU A 587 -12.43 12.62 41.32
N SER A 588 -11.37 12.78 42.10
CA SER A 588 -11.31 13.77 43.18
C SER A 588 -11.17 15.22 42.69
N ASP A 589 -10.44 15.38 41.58
CA ASP A 589 -10.13 16.69 41.00
C ASP A 589 -11.21 17.17 39.98
N HIS A 590 -12.13 16.26 39.58
CA HIS A 590 -13.13 16.56 38.58
C HIS A 590 -14.29 17.40 39.18
N GLU A 591 -14.58 18.50 38.53
CA GLU A 591 -15.76 19.31 38.78
C GLU A 591 -16.56 19.50 37.49
N PHE A 592 -17.87 19.23 37.56
CA PHE A 592 -18.78 19.61 36.49
C PHE A 592 -18.91 21.15 36.42
N ILE A 593 -18.83 21.69 35.20
CA ILE A 593 -18.68 23.12 34.96
C ILE A 593 -20.04 23.80 34.83
N THR A 594 -20.95 23.20 34.03
CA THR A 594 -22.25 23.75 33.74
C THR A 594 -23.22 23.50 34.89
N ASP A 595 -24.17 24.45 35.09
CA ASP A 595 -25.21 24.29 36.12
C ASP A 595 -26.11 23.07 35.84
N ALA A 596 -26.35 22.79 34.58
CA ALA A 596 -27.11 21.63 34.15
C ALA A 596 -26.42 20.31 34.53
N ALA A 597 -25.12 20.15 34.25
CA ALA A 597 -24.35 18.95 34.57
C ALA A 597 -24.25 18.74 36.09
N ARG A 598 -23.99 19.78 36.86
CA ARG A 598 -23.99 19.73 38.34
C ARG A 598 -25.31 19.22 38.92
N LYS A 599 -26.43 19.64 38.37
CA LYS A 599 -27.77 19.17 38.77
C LYS A 599 -28.04 17.71 38.36
N LEU A 600 -27.53 17.30 37.19
CA LEU A 600 -27.73 15.94 36.66
C LEU A 600 -26.89 14.89 37.37
N ARG A 601 -25.70 15.26 37.84
CA ARG A 601 -24.67 14.33 38.36
C ARG A 601 -24.33 14.65 39.83
N ASN A 602 -25.34 14.77 40.66
CA ASN A 602 -25.17 14.97 42.10
C ASN A 602 -25.00 13.61 42.83
N VAL A 603 -24.17 12.70 42.29
CA VAL A 603 -23.84 11.45 42.98
C VAL A 603 -22.66 11.73 43.92
N PRO A 604 -22.71 11.31 45.18
CA PRO A 604 -21.57 11.45 46.08
C PRO A 604 -20.37 10.71 45.53
N SER A 605 -19.31 11.42 45.17
CA SER A 605 -18.03 10.81 44.72
C SER A 605 -17.42 9.88 45.76
N SER A 606 -17.81 9.99 47.03
CA SER A 606 -17.42 9.11 48.13
C SER A 606 -17.64 7.62 47.86
N ASP A 607 -18.78 7.25 47.28
CA ASP A 607 -19.14 5.85 47.01
C ASP A 607 -18.31 5.28 45.83
N GLN A 608 -18.02 6.12 44.85
CA GLN A 608 -17.18 5.77 43.70
C GLN A 608 -15.71 5.64 44.11
N ILE A 609 -15.22 6.56 44.97
CA ILE A 609 -13.85 6.52 45.54
C ILE A 609 -13.68 5.25 46.37
N ALA A 610 -14.63 4.94 47.26
CA ALA A 610 -14.59 3.72 48.08
C ALA A 610 -14.58 2.46 47.20
N GLY A 611 -15.39 2.41 46.15
CA GLY A 611 -15.43 1.29 45.21
C GLY A 611 -14.13 1.09 44.42
N LEU A 612 -13.45 2.18 44.02
CA LEU A 612 -12.16 2.10 43.34
C LEU A 612 -11.03 1.68 44.28
N GLN A 613 -11.02 2.16 45.53
CA GLN A 613 -10.05 1.76 46.54
C GLN A 613 -10.09 0.25 46.79
N LEU A 614 -11.30 -0.33 46.87
CA LEU A 614 -11.49 -1.80 46.99
C LEU A 614 -11.01 -2.61 45.78
N GLN A 615 -10.93 -2.00 44.60
CA GLN A 615 -10.38 -2.65 43.40
C GLN A 615 -8.85 -2.51 43.29
N GLY A 616 -8.25 -1.59 44.05
CA GLY A 616 -6.80 -1.35 44.11
C GLY A 616 -6.07 -2.23 45.11
N GLU A 617 -6.79 -2.77 46.10
CA GLU A 617 -6.31 -3.82 47.02
C GLU A 617 -6.44 -5.21 46.36
#